data_59cb5ca09ec501f839d4b9428ef9a50c
#
_entry.id   59cb5ca09ec501f839d4b9428ef9a50c
#
_cell.length_a   1.000
_cell.length_b   1.000
_cell.length_c   1.000
_cell.angle_alpha   90.00
_cell.angle_beta   90.00
_cell.angle_gamma   90.00
#
_symmetry.space_group_name_H-M   'P 1'
#
loop_
_entity.id
_entity.type
_entity.pdbx_description
1 polymer ?
#
loop_
_entity_poly.entity_id
_entity_poly.type
_entity_poly.pdbx_seq_one_letter_code
_entity_poly.pdbx_strand_id
1 'polypeptide(L)'
;SGSAYGRNAYTKPSLMLFELKYILGDSLYYAAMQHYFNKWKLKHVNENRFINSFEEYTDQDLDWFFDPWLHTTRKLDYAISNFKTIKNEEGSWDVELGINNLGNRFLPMKIKTYFPDGTSNDRWWDRHLWRFQDTLRYTTNKQPVKVVMDPEVQTLDMDLRNNSTKMKKTILFDWPGIWYNPRDEMVYWWSPNFY
;
A
#
# COMPACT_ATOMS: atom_id res chain seq x y z
N SER A 1 15.63 -26.84 8.77
CA SER A 1 14.97 -26.63 10.07
C SER A 1 13.49 -26.34 9.86
N GLY A 2 12.61 -26.85 10.77
CA GLY A 2 11.15 -26.71 10.65
C GLY A 2 10.65 -25.26 10.54
N SER A 3 11.36 -24.29 11.12
CA SER A 3 11.01 -22.87 11.04
C SER A 3 11.17 -22.28 9.64
N ALA A 4 12.14 -22.71 8.86
CA ALA A 4 12.32 -22.24 7.48
C ALA A 4 11.21 -22.81 6.56
N TYR A 5 10.86 -24.08 6.75
CA TYR A 5 9.75 -24.70 6.04
C TYR A 5 8.43 -23.98 6.30
N GLY A 6 8.08 -23.77 7.58
CA GLY A 6 6.84 -23.06 7.93
C GLY A 6 6.74 -21.66 7.32
N ARG A 7 7.84 -20.89 7.35
CA ARG A 7 7.86 -19.55 6.73
C ARG A 7 7.65 -19.60 5.22
N ASN A 8 8.32 -20.53 4.51
CA ASN A 8 8.25 -20.56 3.05
C ASN A 8 6.99 -21.24 2.53
N ALA A 9 6.49 -22.27 3.22
CA ALA A 9 5.33 -23.02 2.75
C ALA A 9 3.97 -22.42 3.14
N TYR A 10 3.93 -21.63 4.22
CA TYR A 10 2.67 -21.07 4.73
C TYR A 10 2.69 -19.56 4.87
N THR A 11 3.65 -18.98 5.59
CA THR A 11 3.63 -17.54 5.88
C THR A 11 3.85 -16.71 4.62
N LYS A 12 4.88 -17.00 3.83
CA LYS A 12 5.17 -16.25 2.60
C LYS A 12 4.04 -16.30 1.58
N PRO A 13 3.45 -17.47 1.25
CA PRO A 13 2.28 -17.53 0.38
C PRO A 13 1.07 -16.79 0.91
N SER A 14 0.78 -16.86 2.21
CA SER A 14 -0.33 -16.14 2.82
C SER A 14 -0.19 -14.63 2.66
N LEU A 15 1.01 -14.10 2.90
CA LEU A 15 1.30 -12.68 2.75
C LEU A 15 1.22 -12.23 1.27
N MET A 16 1.70 -13.06 0.35
CA MET A 16 1.57 -12.82 -1.09
C MET A 16 0.09 -12.71 -1.50
N LEU A 17 -0.74 -13.66 -1.07
CA LEU A 17 -2.16 -13.65 -1.38
C LEU A 17 -2.90 -12.46 -0.74
N PHE A 18 -2.45 -12.02 0.44
CA PHE A 18 -2.99 -10.84 1.09
C PHE A 18 -2.70 -9.57 0.29
N GLU A 19 -1.46 -9.38 -0.21
CA GLU A 19 -1.14 -8.26 -1.10
C GLU A 19 -1.85 -8.37 -2.45
N LEU A 20 -1.99 -9.58 -3.02
CA LEU A 20 -2.75 -9.77 -4.25
C LEU A 20 -4.21 -9.34 -4.09
N LYS A 21 -4.83 -9.68 -2.95
CA LYS A 21 -6.17 -9.22 -2.61
C LYS A 21 -6.25 -7.70 -2.50
N TYR A 22 -5.26 -7.05 -1.91
CA TYR A 22 -5.19 -5.59 -1.83
C TYR A 22 -5.16 -4.93 -3.22
N ILE A 23 -4.41 -5.50 -4.17
CA ILE A 23 -4.28 -4.98 -5.53
C ILE A 23 -5.55 -5.17 -6.35
N LEU A 24 -6.12 -6.38 -6.30
CA LEU A 24 -7.30 -6.73 -7.09
C LEU A 24 -8.61 -6.21 -6.48
N GLY A 25 -8.60 -5.94 -5.18
CA GLY A 25 -9.80 -5.71 -4.39
C GLY A 25 -10.58 -7.01 -4.09
N ASP A 26 -11.41 -6.97 -3.05
CA ASP A 26 -12.10 -8.14 -2.50
C ASP A 26 -12.91 -8.90 -3.56
N SER A 27 -13.74 -8.19 -4.33
CA SER A 27 -14.66 -8.80 -5.28
C SER A 27 -13.94 -9.59 -6.36
N LEU A 28 -12.96 -8.97 -7.02
CA LEU A 28 -12.22 -9.59 -8.13
C LEU A 28 -11.32 -10.72 -7.62
N TYR A 29 -10.65 -10.51 -6.48
CA TYR A 29 -9.80 -11.51 -5.85
C TYR A 29 -10.57 -12.79 -5.53
N TYR A 30 -11.70 -12.70 -4.82
CA TYR A 30 -12.47 -13.88 -4.45
C TYR A 30 -13.10 -14.58 -5.65
N ALA A 31 -13.52 -13.83 -6.67
CA ALA A 31 -14.03 -14.42 -7.90
C ALA A 31 -12.93 -15.18 -8.68
N ALA A 32 -11.73 -14.61 -8.77
CA ALA A 32 -10.57 -15.28 -9.37
C ALA A 32 -10.15 -16.55 -8.60
N MET A 33 -10.16 -16.50 -7.25
CA MET A 33 -9.92 -17.68 -6.41
C MET A 33 -10.97 -18.77 -6.64
N GLN A 34 -12.23 -18.39 -6.76
CA GLN A 34 -13.33 -19.34 -7.07
C GLN A 34 -13.14 -19.96 -8.45
N HIS A 35 -12.75 -19.16 -9.45
CA HIS A 35 -12.43 -19.64 -10.78
C HIS A 35 -11.28 -20.66 -10.73
N TYR A 36 -10.17 -20.30 -10.09
CA TYR A 36 -9.02 -21.19 -9.89
C TYR A 36 -9.45 -22.51 -9.22
N PHE A 37 -10.19 -22.45 -8.10
CA PHE A 37 -10.67 -23.62 -7.40
C PHE A 37 -11.53 -24.54 -8.30
N ASN A 38 -12.50 -23.98 -9.01
CA ASN A 38 -13.39 -24.75 -9.87
C ASN A 38 -12.68 -25.42 -11.04
N LYS A 39 -11.66 -24.74 -11.60
CA LYS A 39 -10.86 -25.25 -12.72
C LYS A 39 -9.91 -26.39 -12.31
N TRP A 40 -9.36 -26.31 -11.11
CA TRP A 40 -8.25 -27.15 -10.69
C TRP A 40 -8.56 -28.10 -9.52
N LYS A 41 -9.74 -28.03 -8.90
CA LYS A 41 -10.11 -28.94 -7.81
C LYS A 41 -9.88 -30.39 -8.22
N LEU A 42 -9.28 -31.17 -7.31
CA LEU A 42 -8.91 -32.58 -7.51
C LEU A 42 -7.89 -32.85 -8.64
N LYS A 43 -7.15 -31.84 -9.06
CA LYS A 43 -6.08 -31.96 -10.06
C LYS A 43 -4.75 -31.50 -9.46
N HIS A 44 -3.65 -32.00 -10.02
CA HIS A 44 -2.33 -31.46 -9.66
C HIS A 44 -2.15 -30.07 -10.25
N VAL A 45 -1.64 -29.17 -9.42
CA VAL A 45 -1.37 -27.78 -9.79
C VAL A 45 0.12 -27.47 -9.66
N ASN A 46 0.55 -26.47 -10.39
CA ASN A 46 1.86 -25.85 -10.29
C ASN A 46 1.68 -24.33 -10.35
N GLU A 47 2.78 -23.62 -10.19
CA GLU A 47 2.83 -22.16 -10.20
C GLU A 47 2.15 -21.56 -11.44
N ASN A 48 2.55 -21.98 -12.65
CA ASN A 48 1.99 -21.43 -13.89
C ASN A 48 0.47 -21.63 -13.99
N ARG A 49 -0.05 -22.77 -13.53
CA ARG A 49 -1.50 -23.03 -13.53
C ARG A 49 -2.25 -22.12 -12.57
N PHE A 50 -1.61 -21.76 -11.46
CA PHE A 50 -2.16 -20.81 -10.50
C PHE A 50 -2.19 -19.41 -11.09
N ILE A 51 -1.04 -18.90 -11.57
CA ILE A 51 -0.91 -17.56 -12.15
C ILE A 51 -1.84 -17.39 -13.35
N ASN A 52 -1.76 -18.28 -14.34
CA ASN A 52 -2.59 -18.22 -15.55
C ASN A 52 -4.09 -18.25 -15.24
N SER A 53 -4.52 -18.89 -14.15
CA SER A 53 -5.94 -18.89 -13.78
C SER A 53 -6.42 -17.54 -13.26
N PHE A 54 -5.55 -16.80 -12.57
CA PHE A 54 -5.83 -15.44 -12.15
C PHE A 54 -5.83 -14.48 -13.33
N GLU A 55 -4.83 -14.56 -14.20
CA GLU A 55 -4.70 -13.73 -15.38
C GLU A 55 -5.86 -13.94 -16.35
N GLU A 56 -6.24 -15.18 -16.61
CA GLU A 56 -7.39 -15.55 -17.44
C GLU A 56 -8.70 -14.95 -16.91
N TYR A 57 -8.88 -14.98 -15.60
CA TYR A 57 -10.11 -14.47 -15.00
C TYR A 57 -10.15 -12.94 -14.90
N THR A 58 -9.01 -12.34 -14.59
CA THR A 58 -8.91 -10.88 -14.35
C THR A 58 -8.66 -10.09 -15.64
N ASP A 59 -8.30 -10.78 -16.73
CA ASP A 59 -7.82 -10.17 -17.98
C ASP A 59 -6.65 -9.18 -17.74
N GLN A 60 -5.76 -9.53 -16.81
CA GLN A 60 -4.61 -8.72 -16.42
C GLN A 60 -3.34 -9.56 -16.44
N ASP A 61 -2.24 -8.97 -16.92
CA ASP A 61 -0.89 -9.49 -16.70
C ASP A 61 -0.50 -9.30 -15.22
N LEU A 62 -0.25 -10.39 -14.51
CA LEU A 62 0.14 -10.40 -13.11
C LEU A 62 1.57 -10.91 -12.88
N ASP A 63 2.33 -11.18 -13.93
CA ASP A 63 3.73 -11.62 -13.83
C ASP A 63 4.58 -10.62 -13.02
N TRP A 64 4.34 -9.32 -13.21
CA TRP A 64 5.03 -8.25 -12.48
C TRP A 64 4.82 -8.34 -10.97
N PHE A 65 3.71 -8.93 -10.52
CA PHE A 65 3.42 -9.15 -9.11
C PHE A 65 4.01 -10.47 -8.62
N PHE A 66 3.78 -11.58 -9.34
CA PHE A 66 4.17 -12.91 -8.90
C PHE A 66 5.68 -13.15 -9.00
N ASP A 67 6.34 -12.70 -10.07
CA ASP A 67 7.78 -12.92 -10.27
C ASP A 67 8.65 -12.39 -9.10
N PRO A 68 8.48 -11.15 -8.62
CA PRO A 68 9.22 -10.68 -7.45
C PRO A 68 8.97 -11.49 -6.18
N TRP A 69 7.76 -12.02 -6.00
CA TRP A 69 7.40 -12.82 -4.84
C TRP A 69 7.97 -14.22 -4.86
N LEU A 70 7.96 -14.86 -6.01
CA LEU A 70 8.28 -16.28 -6.15
C LEU A 70 9.76 -16.51 -6.45
N HIS A 71 10.38 -15.64 -7.27
CA HIS A 71 11.72 -15.86 -7.82
C HIS A 71 12.78 -14.89 -7.31
N THR A 72 12.41 -13.94 -6.47
CA THR A 72 13.38 -12.95 -5.97
C THR A 72 13.33 -12.77 -4.46
N THR A 73 14.29 -12.02 -3.93
CA THR A 73 14.34 -11.55 -2.54
C THR A 73 14.05 -10.04 -2.44
N ARG A 74 13.39 -9.48 -3.44
CA ARG A 74 13.06 -8.05 -3.50
C ARG A 74 12.14 -7.65 -2.35
N LYS A 75 12.37 -6.45 -1.82
CA LYS A 75 11.63 -5.89 -0.70
C LYS A 75 10.86 -4.65 -1.14
N LEU A 76 9.70 -4.46 -0.56
CA LEU A 76 8.93 -3.23 -0.67
C LEU A 76 9.37 -2.28 0.45
N ASP A 77 9.74 -1.06 0.10
CA ASP A 77 10.10 -0.01 1.06
C ASP A 77 9.94 1.33 0.35
N TYR A 78 8.81 1.97 0.54
CA TYR A 78 8.54 3.31 0.05
C TYR A 78 8.73 4.34 1.15
N ALA A 79 9.14 5.54 0.77
CA ALA A 79 9.30 6.65 1.68
C ALA A 79 8.78 7.95 1.08
N ILE A 80 8.07 8.74 1.86
CA ILE A 80 7.74 10.10 1.49
C ILE A 80 8.97 10.98 1.73
N SER A 81 9.55 11.51 0.65
CA SER A 81 10.77 12.32 0.68
C SER A 81 10.49 13.83 0.76
N ASN A 82 9.37 14.27 0.20
CA ASN A 82 9.01 15.67 0.13
C ASN A 82 7.49 15.84 0.15
N PHE A 83 7.03 16.93 0.76
CA PHE A 83 5.62 17.34 0.74
C PHE A 83 5.52 18.85 0.67
N LYS A 84 4.97 19.36 -0.43
CA LYS A 84 4.70 20.78 -0.64
C LYS A 84 3.26 21.00 -1.01
N THR A 85 2.71 22.10 -0.54
CA THR A 85 1.36 22.56 -0.88
C THR A 85 1.41 24.06 -1.21
N ILE A 86 0.81 24.42 -2.34
CA ILE A 86 0.75 25.81 -2.81
C ILE A 86 -0.70 26.11 -3.16
N LYS A 87 -1.23 27.23 -2.65
CA LYS A 87 -2.56 27.70 -3.04
C LYS A 87 -2.46 28.31 -4.44
N ASN A 88 -3.27 27.80 -5.38
CA ASN A 88 -3.31 28.31 -6.75
C ASN A 88 -4.29 29.49 -6.91
N GLU A 89 -4.31 30.09 -8.09
CA GLU A 89 -5.16 31.25 -8.41
C GLU A 89 -6.66 30.94 -8.37
N GLU A 90 -7.03 29.68 -8.59
CA GLU A 90 -8.42 29.20 -8.52
C GLU A 90 -8.93 28.97 -7.09
N GLY A 91 -8.06 29.21 -6.08
CA GLY A 91 -8.38 28.99 -4.68
C GLY A 91 -8.21 27.55 -4.18
N SER A 92 -7.84 26.64 -5.07
CA SER A 92 -7.48 25.25 -4.78
C SER A 92 -6.02 25.12 -4.32
N TRP A 93 -5.62 23.93 -3.89
CA TRP A 93 -4.27 23.66 -3.39
C TRP A 93 -3.57 22.64 -4.28
N ASP A 94 -2.48 23.03 -4.87
CA ASP A 94 -1.59 22.13 -5.59
C ASP A 94 -0.68 21.42 -4.60
N VAL A 95 -0.65 20.09 -4.72
CA VAL A 95 0.12 19.20 -3.86
C VAL A 95 1.23 18.57 -4.67
N GLU A 96 2.43 18.63 -4.14
CA GLU A 96 3.59 17.91 -4.66
C GLU A 96 4.10 16.95 -3.56
N LEU A 97 4.04 15.66 -3.84
CA LEU A 97 4.47 14.58 -2.98
C LEU A 97 5.63 13.83 -3.63
N GLY A 98 6.81 13.94 -3.06
CA GLY A 98 7.97 13.14 -3.47
C GLY A 98 7.90 11.76 -2.84
N ILE A 99 8.06 10.72 -3.65
CA ILE A 99 8.06 9.31 -3.23
C ILE A 99 9.36 8.67 -3.66
N ASN A 100 10.07 8.05 -2.73
CA ASN A 100 11.26 7.25 -2.99
C ASN A 100 10.93 5.78 -2.78
N ASN A 101 11.39 4.92 -3.69
CA ASN A 101 11.46 3.48 -3.46
C ASN A 101 12.85 3.15 -2.93
N LEU A 102 12.95 2.89 -1.64
CA LEU A 102 14.18 2.49 -0.96
C LEU A 102 14.43 0.98 -1.11
N GLY A 103 13.39 0.24 -1.45
CA GLY A 103 13.44 -1.16 -1.78
C GLY A 103 13.77 -1.39 -3.27
N ASN A 104 13.38 -2.54 -3.75
CA ASN A 104 13.57 -2.92 -5.16
C ASN A 104 12.38 -3.73 -5.71
N ARG A 105 11.25 -3.69 -5.01
CA ARG A 105 9.95 -4.19 -5.44
C ARG A 105 9.00 -3.01 -5.64
N PHE A 106 8.14 -3.11 -6.64
CA PHE A 106 7.16 -2.08 -6.97
C PHE A 106 5.75 -2.63 -6.73
N LEU A 107 4.93 -1.80 -6.09
CA LEU A 107 3.53 -2.13 -5.80
C LEU A 107 2.69 -0.85 -5.90
N PRO A 108 1.49 -0.88 -6.50
CA PRO A 108 0.56 0.23 -6.38
C PRO A 108 0.24 0.51 -4.92
N MET A 109 0.16 1.80 -4.56
CA MET A 109 -0.07 2.20 -3.19
C MET A 109 -1.28 3.11 -3.08
N LYS A 110 -2.09 2.88 -2.06
CA LYS A 110 -3.14 3.80 -1.68
C LYS A 110 -2.53 4.96 -0.90
N ILE A 111 -2.88 6.17 -1.29
CA ILE A 111 -2.44 7.40 -0.65
C ILE A 111 -3.66 8.11 -0.10
N LYS A 112 -3.64 8.43 1.20
CA LYS A 112 -4.70 9.17 1.88
C LYS A 112 -4.20 10.56 2.25
N THR A 113 -4.93 11.58 1.79
CA THR A 113 -4.67 12.99 2.09
C THR A 113 -5.67 13.46 3.12
N TYR A 114 -5.19 14.00 4.23
CA TYR A 114 -6.01 14.49 5.34
C TYR A 114 -6.10 16.02 5.35
N PHE A 115 -7.25 16.53 5.77
CA PHE A 115 -7.57 17.95 5.84
C PHE A 115 -7.84 18.41 7.27
N PRO A 116 -7.76 19.73 7.55
CA PRO A 116 -7.93 20.29 8.90
C PRO A 116 -9.30 20.01 9.53
N ASP A 117 -10.33 19.81 8.72
CA ASP A 117 -11.70 19.52 9.16
C ASP A 117 -11.95 18.02 9.47
N GLY A 118 -10.88 17.22 9.49
CA GLY A 118 -10.98 15.77 9.73
C GLY A 118 -11.43 14.92 8.52
N THR A 119 -11.76 15.56 7.39
CA THR A 119 -12.05 14.81 6.15
C THR A 119 -10.77 14.31 5.49
N SER A 120 -10.90 13.31 4.62
CA SER A 120 -9.77 12.79 3.84
C SER A 120 -10.19 12.41 2.43
N ASN A 121 -9.22 12.37 1.52
CA ASN A 121 -9.37 11.86 0.17
C ASN A 121 -8.37 10.75 -0.08
N ASP A 122 -8.85 9.66 -0.68
CA ASP A 122 -8.04 8.53 -1.11
C ASP A 122 -7.68 8.65 -2.58
N ARG A 123 -6.47 8.18 -2.90
CA ARG A 123 -5.94 8.14 -4.25
C ARG A 123 -5.06 6.92 -4.41
N TRP A 124 -5.12 6.28 -5.57
CA TRP A 124 -4.13 5.29 -5.95
C TRP A 124 -2.94 5.97 -6.62
N TRP A 125 -1.75 5.59 -6.19
CA TRP A 125 -0.50 5.85 -6.91
C TRP A 125 -0.14 4.56 -7.65
N ASP A 126 -0.15 4.64 -8.99
CA ASP A 126 -0.08 3.47 -9.83
C ASP A 126 1.37 3.05 -10.11
N ARG A 127 1.52 1.75 -10.40
CA ARG A 127 2.77 1.04 -10.73
C ARG A 127 3.46 1.52 -12.03
N HIS A 128 2.76 2.18 -12.94
CA HIS A 128 3.34 2.66 -14.20
C HIS A 128 4.50 3.64 -13.99
N LEU A 129 4.67 4.10 -12.78
CA LEU A 129 5.74 4.96 -12.34
C LEU A 129 6.92 4.15 -11.77
N TRP A 130 7.38 3.13 -12.46
CA TRP A 130 8.48 2.24 -12.05
C TRP A 130 9.81 3.00 -11.92
N ARG A 131 9.86 3.89 -10.94
CA ARG A 131 11.02 4.72 -10.66
C ARG A 131 11.41 4.59 -9.20
N PHE A 132 12.70 4.66 -8.93
CA PHE A 132 13.19 4.73 -7.55
C PHE A 132 12.82 6.05 -6.87
N GLN A 133 12.57 7.08 -7.66
CA GLN A 133 12.08 8.38 -7.21
C GLN A 133 10.98 8.86 -8.13
N ASP A 134 9.88 9.32 -7.55
CA ASP A 134 8.77 9.90 -8.28
C ASP A 134 8.21 11.12 -7.55
N THR A 135 7.50 11.95 -8.29
CA THR A 135 6.79 13.11 -7.75
C THR A 135 5.34 13.07 -8.18
N LEU A 136 4.47 12.71 -7.26
CA LEU A 136 3.04 12.74 -7.48
C LEU A 136 2.52 14.17 -7.32
N ARG A 137 1.84 14.69 -8.37
CA ARG A 137 1.21 16.01 -8.35
C ARG A 137 -0.29 15.87 -8.50
N TYR A 138 -1.02 16.60 -7.66
CA TYR A 138 -2.49 16.62 -7.70
C TYR A 138 -3.03 17.88 -7.02
N THR A 139 -4.29 18.18 -7.29
CA THR A 139 -4.97 19.35 -6.72
C THR A 139 -6.06 18.93 -5.73
N THR A 140 -6.26 19.73 -4.70
CA THR A 140 -7.29 19.52 -3.67
C THR A 140 -8.03 20.81 -3.40
N ASN A 141 -9.32 20.74 -3.05
CA ASN A 141 -10.13 21.92 -2.75
C ASN A 141 -9.87 22.49 -1.37
N LYS A 142 -9.23 21.75 -0.48
CA LYS A 142 -8.88 22.13 0.88
C LYS A 142 -7.38 22.02 1.08
N GLN A 143 -6.83 22.81 2.00
CA GLN A 143 -5.41 22.72 2.36
C GLN A 143 -5.08 21.34 2.96
N PRO A 144 -4.19 20.56 2.37
CA PRO A 144 -3.76 19.30 2.96
C PRO A 144 -2.86 19.55 4.18
N VAL A 145 -3.07 18.79 5.25
CA VAL A 145 -2.25 18.86 6.47
C VAL A 145 -1.35 17.64 6.65
N LYS A 146 -1.76 16.50 6.09
CA LYS A 146 -1.01 15.25 6.19
C LYS A 146 -1.29 14.37 4.98
N VAL A 147 -0.30 13.61 4.57
CA VAL A 147 -0.44 12.55 3.57
C VAL A 147 0.17 11.27 4.14
N VAL A 148 -0.51 10.15 3.92
CA VAL A 148 -0.08 8.81 4.36
C VAL A 148 -0.17 7.86 3.18
N MET A 149 0.88 7.10 2.95
CA MET A 149 0.91 5.94 2.04
C MET A 149 0.52 4.70 2.83
N ASP A 150 -0.26 3.83 2.20
CA ASP A 150 -0.79 2.61 2.82
C ASP A 150 -1.43 2.83 4.20
N PRO A 151 -2.44 3.68 4.29
CA PRO A 151 -3.03 4.09 5.57
C PRO A 151 -3.67 2.95 6.35
N GLU A 152 -4.10 1.88 5.68
CA GLU A 152 -4.69 0.69 6.27
C GLU A 152 -3.68 -0.44 6.53
N VAL A 153 -2.38 -0.22 6.26
CA VAL A 153 -1.29 -1.20 6.43
C VAL A 153 -1.62 -2.52 5.69
N GLN A 154 -1.95 -2.41 4.42
CA GLN A 154 -2.32 -3.55 3.58
C GLN A 154 -1.14 -4.13 2.79
N THR A 155 0.01 -3.47 2.83
CA THR A 155 1.22 -3.91 2.14
C THR A 155 2.30 -4.34 3.12
N LEU A 156 3.32 -5.03 2.61
CA LEU A 156 4.48 -5.46 3.41
C LEU A 156 5.66 -4.49 3.25
N ASP A 157 5.37 -3.22 3.43
CA ASP A 157 6.40 -2.20 3.48
C ASP A 157 7.32 -2.40 4.69
N MET A 158 8.63 -2.28 4.47
CA MET A 158 9.65 -2.58 5.47
C MET A 158 9.72 -1.53 6.57
N ASP A 159 9.37 -0.28 6.29
CA ASP A 159 9.40 0.80 7.27
C ASP A 159 8.19 1.73 7.16
N LEU A 160 7.11 1.37 7.78
CA LEU A 160 5.88 2.17 7.80
C LEU A 160 6.05 3.58 8.42
N ARG A 161 7.15 3.85 9.14
CA ARG A 161 7.40 5.14 9.79
C ARG A 161 7.75 6.23 8.78
N ASN A 162 8.25 5.88 7.60
CA ASN A 162 8.60 6.79 6.52
C ASN A 162 7.46 7.00 5.50
N ASN A 163 6.33 6.31 5.67
CA ASN A 163 5.14 6.34 4.82
C ASN A 163 4.19 7.50 5.11
N SER A 164 4.55 8.42 5.99
CA SER A 164 3.73 9.59 6.30
C SER A 164 4.51 10.90 6.28
N THR A 165 3.84 11.98 5.86
CA THR A 165 4.40 13.31 5.99
C THR A 165 4.44 13.70 7.47
N LYS A 166 5.55 14.35 7.89
CA LYS A 166 5.57 15.01 9.20
C LYS A 166 4.56 16.16 9.16
N MET A 167 3.67 16.24 10.13
CA MET A 167 2.83 17.43 10.29
C MET A 167 3.76 18.64 10.41
N LYS A 168 3.68 19.59 9.47
CA LYS A 168 4.22 20.91 9.72
C LYS A 168 3.43 21.43 10.94
N LYS A 169 4.11 21.69 12.06
CA LYS A 169 3.55 22.51 13.14
C LYS A 169 3.33 23.90 12.55
N THR A 170 2.20 24.13 11.91
CA THR A 170 1.70 25.45 11.70
C THR A 170 1.25 25.88 13.08
N ILE A 171 1.97 26.82 13.67
CA ILE A 171 1.57 27.52 14.88
C ILE A 171 0.34 28.35 14.50
N LEU A 172 -0.81 27.73 14.53
CA LEU A 172 -2.11 28.37 14.42
C LEU A 172 -3.02 27.70 15.44
N PHE A 173 -3.10 28.37 16.58
CA PHE A 173 -4.12 28.28 17.61
C PHE A 173 -4.40 26.87 18.18
N ASP A 174 -4.19 26.78 19.48
CA ASP A 174 -4.74 25.78 20.38
C ASP A 174 -6.20 25.47 20.04
N TRP A 175 -6.42 24.37 19.33
CA TRP A 175 -7.71 23.70 19.35
C TRP A 175 -7.62 22.60 20.40
N PRO A 176 -8.28 22.74 21.54
CA PRO A 176 -8.25 21.69 22.54
C PRO A 176 -9.03 20.48 22.03
N GLY A 177 -8.37 19.40 21.73
CA GLY A 177 -9.04 18.11 21.63
C GLY A 177 -8.63 17.13 20.54
N ILE A 178 -7.74 17.43 19.62
CA ILE A 178 -7.30 16.41 18.64
C ILE A 178 -5.77 16.35 18.60
N TRP A 179 -5.20 15.69 19.59
CA TRP A 179 -3.83 15.19 19.51
C TRP A 179 -3.85 13.85 18.75
N TYR A 180 -3.82 13.90 17.42
CA TYR A 180 -3.55 12.72 16.63
C TYR A 180 -2.04 12.51 16.61
N ASN A 181 -1.56 11.59 17.42
CA ASN A 181 -0.18 11.15 17.39
C ASN A 181 -0.11 9.88 16.52
N PRO A 182 0.47 9.95 15.31
CA PRO A 182 0.57 8.75 14.46
C PRO A 182 1.38 7.61 15.08
N ARG A 183 2.18 7.89 16.14
CA ARG A 183 2.83 6.85 16.92
C ARG A 183 1.87 6.07 17.80
N ASP A 184 0.82 6.72 18.28
CA ASP A 184 -0.12 6.09 19.22
C ASP A 184 -1.06 5.12 18.52
N GLU A 185 -1.49 5.40 17.28
CA GLU A 185 -2.28 4.44 16.51
C GLU A 185 -1.47 3.20 16.09
N MET A 186 -0.21 3.36 15.69
CA MET A 186 0.64 2.22 15.35
C MET A 186 1.02 1.37 16.56
N VAL A 187 1.11 1.96 17.75
CA VAL A 187 1.42 1.24 19.00
C VAL A 187 0.24 0.38 19.48
N TYR A 188 -1.00 0.83 19.27
CA TYR A 188 -2.18 0.08 19.71
C TYR A 188 -2.47 -1.17 18.87
N TRP A 189 -2.04 -1.24 17.61
CA TRP A 189 -2.21 -2.42 16.76
C TRP A 189 -1.15 -3.51 16.99
N TRP A 190 -0.05 -3.19 17.70
CA TRP A 190 1.03 -4.11 18.03
C TRP A 190 1.19 -4.37 19.53
N SER A 191 0.16 -4.11 20.32
CA SER A 191 0.16 -4.56 21.70
C SER A 191 -0.08 -6.07 21.74
N PRO A 192 0.89 -6.88 22.20
CA PRO A 192 0.73 -8.32 22.28
C PRO A 192 -0.09 -8.66 23.52
N ASN A 193 -1.41 -8.57 23.46
CA ASN A 193 -2.29 -9.25 24.37
C ASN A 193 -2.73 -10.57 23.73
N PHE A 194 -1.78 -11.46 23.48
CA PHE A 194 -2.02 -12.88 23.38
C PHE A 194 -1.26 -13.56 24.52
N TYR A 195 -1.95 -13.75 25.62
CA TYR A 195 -1.69 -14.85 26.54
C TYR A 195 -2.34 -16.11 25.97
#